data_2e5d5431c0556b68fa4de63ddfd14450
#
_entry.id   2e5d5431c0556b68fa4de63ddfd14450
#
_cell.length_a   1.000
_cell.length_b   1.000
_cell.length_c   1.000
_cell.angle_alpha   90.00
_cell.angle_beta   90.00
_cell.angle_gamma   90.00
#
_symmetry.space_group_name_H-M   'P 1'
#
loop_
_entity.id
_entity.type
_entity.pdbx_description
1 polymer ?
#
loop_
_entity_poly.entity_id
_entity_poly.type
_entity_poly.pdbx_seq_one_letter_code
_entity_poly.pdbx_strand_id
1 'polypeptide(L)' 'MKKELDDIYQDVFEDALHYMNEDYTVQMVAATYMAIAMRLYKTHLTDKDYKKMVKTTLETETTPFHLKETLH' A
#
# COMPACT_ATOMS: atom_id res chain seq x y z
N MET A 1 -17.38 4.88 -17.54
CA MET A 1 -17.05 3.52 -17.12
C MET A 1 -16.75 3.51 -15.63
N LYS A 2 -17.28 2.52 -14.94
CA LYS A 2 -17.14 2.42 -13.49
C LYS A 2 -15.83 1.73 -13.14
N LYS A 3 -15.05 2.35 -12.26
CA LYS A 3 -13.80 1.77 -11.77
C LYS A 3 -14.07 0.88 -10.59
N GLU A 4 -13.42 -0.26 -10.55
CA GLU A 4 -13.52 -1.21 -9.46
C GLU A 4 -12.29 -1.16 -8.58
N LEU A 5 -12.43 -1.63 -7.35
CA LEU A 5 -11.32 -1.70 -6.40
C LEU A 5 -10.17 -2.55 -6.95
N ASP A 6 -10.52 -3.63 -7.67
CA ASP A 6 -9.50 -4.51 -8.25
C ASP A 6 -8.67 -3.78 -9.30
N ASP A 7 -9.27 -2.85 -10.04
CA ASP A 7 -8.55 -2.10 -11.07
C ASP A 7 -7.46 -1.24 -10.46
N ILE A 8 -7.79 -0.51 -9.41
CA ILE A 8 -6.80 0.35 -8.78
C ILE A 8 -5.75 -0.51 -8.05
N TYR A 9 -6.16 -1.62 -7.46
CA TYR A 9 -5.21 -2.51 -6.81
C TYR A 9 -4.18 -3.01 -7.82
N GLN A 10 -4.64 -3.44 -8.99
CA GLN A 10 -3.75 -3.96 -10.02
C GLN A 10 -2.79 -2.88 -10.51
N ASP A 11 -3.30 -1.66 -10.75
CA ASP A 11 -2.47 -0.56 -11.22
C ASP A 11 -1.39 -0.20 -10.21
N VAL A 12 -1.76 -0.09 -8.94
CA VAL A 12 -0.80 0.29 -7.91
C VAL A 12 0.21 -0.83 -7.68
N PHE A 13 -0.24 -2.07 -7.75
CA PHE A 13 0.66 -3.21 -7.61
C PHE A 13 1.71 -3.24 -8.72
N GLU A 14 1.30 -2.97 -9.95
CA GLU A 14 2.23 -2.92 -11.08
C GLU A 14 3.22 -1.78 -10.92
N ASP A 15 2.77 -0.63 -10.43
CA ASP A 15 3.67 0.48 -10.14
C ASP A 15 4.69 0.10 -9.08
N ALA A 16 4.24 -0.59 -8.04
CA ALA A 16 5.15 -1.04 -6.98
C ALA A 16 6.22 -1.98 -7.53
N LEU A 17 5.82 -2.92 -8.39
CA LEU A 17 6.76 -3.84 -9.01
C LEU A 17 7.77 -3.09 -9.86
N HIS A 18 7.32 -2.07 -10.58
CA HIS A 18 8.19 -1.25 -11.40
C HIS A 18 9.28 -0.59 -10.57
N TYR A 19 8.91 0.01 -9.44
CA TYR A 19 9.89 0.65 -8.56
C TYR A 19 10.87 -0.36 -7.98
N MET A 20 10.39 -1.56 -7.62
CA MET A 20 11.26 -2.59 -7.07
C MET A 20 12.22 -3.17 -8.09
N ASN A 21 11.90 -3.05 -9.39
CA ASN A 21 12.79 -3.47 -10.45
C ASN A 21 13.83 -2.41 -10.81
N GLU A 22 13.70 -1.21 -10.26
CA GLU A 22 14.73 -0.19 -10.36
C GLU A 22 15.63 -0.35 -9.13
N ASP A 23 16.23 0.71 -8.66
CA ASP A 23 17.19 0.60 -7.56
C ASP A 23 16.55 0.75 -6.18
N TYR A 24 15.23 0.74 -6.10
CA TYR A 24 14.53 0.91 -4.83
C TYR A 24 14.33 -0.44 -4.16
N THR A 25 14.53 -0.47 -2.85
CA THR A 25 14.27 -1.69 -2.09
C THR A 25 12.79 -1.87 -1.84
N VAL A 26 12.38 -3.09 -1.54
CA VAL A 26 11.00 -3.38 -1.17
C VAL A 26 10.58 -2.52 0.02
N GLN A 27 11.48 -2.36 0.99
CA GLN A 27 11.16 -1.58 2.19
C GLN A 27 10.95 -0.11 1.86
N MET A 28 11.74 0.45 0.97
CA MET A 28 11.56 1.85 0.55
C MET A 28 10.23 2.05 -0.14
N VAL A 29 9.86 1.12 -1.02
CA VAL A 29 8.60 1.21 -1.73
C VAL A 29 7.43 1.07 -0.76
N ALA A 30 7.49 0.08 0.13
CA ALA A 30 6.42 -0.15 1.10
C ALA A 30 6.25 1.04 2.03
N ALA A 31 7.36 1.59 2.53
CA ALA A 31 7.31 2.75 3.42
C ALA A 31 6.70 3.97 2.72
N THR A 32 7.02 4.16 1.46
CA THR A 32 6.48 5.28 0.70
C THR A 32 4.98 5.15 0.51
N TYR A 33 4.51 3.95 0.12
CA TYR A 33 3.07 3.74 -0.03
C TYR A 33 2.35 3.91 1.30
N MET A 34 2.93 3.41 2.38
CA MET A 34 2.31 3.57 3.69
C MET A 34 2.20 5.03 4.10
N ALA A 35 3.26 5.79 3.86
CA ALA A 35 3.25 7.22 4.20
C ALA A 35 2.16 7.95 3.41
N ILE A 36 2.03 7.65 2.13
CA ILE A 36 1.01 8.27 1.30
C ILE A 36 -0.38 7.86 1.77
N ALA A 37 -0.57 6.58 2.04
CA ALA A 37 -1.87 6.07 2.49
C ALA A 37 -2.30 6.73 3.80
N MET A 38 -1.36 6.84 4.74
CA MET A 38 -1.66 7.48 6.02
C MET A 38 -2.04 8.94 5.85
N ARG A 39 -1.36 9.64 4.95
CA ARG A 39 -1.68 11.05 4.70
C ARG A 39 -3.05 11.19 4.06
N LEU A 40 -3.42 10.28 3.17
CA LEU A 40 -4.74 10.30 2.56
C LEU A 40 -5.84 10.10 3.60
N TYR A 41 -5.64 9.12 4.48
CA TYR A 41 -6.59 8.90 5.57
C TYR A 41 -6.69 10.13 6.48
N LYS A 42 -5.54 10.70 6.84
CA LYS A 42 -5.51 11.85 7.72
C LYS A 42 -6.21 13.06 7.11
N THR A 43 -6.17 13.16 5.80
CA THR A 43 -6.82 14.25 5.08
C THR A 43 -8.34 14.15 5.13
N HIS A 44 -8.87 12.92 5.14
CA HIS A 44 -10.30 12.69 4.98
C HIS A 44 -11.02 12.22 6.23
N LEU A 45 -10.29 11.79 7.25
CA LEU A 45 -10.89 11.25 8.45
C LEU A 45 -10.69 12.20 9.63
N THR A 46 -11.63 12.16 10.59
CA THR A 46 -11.40 12.81 11.86
C THR A 46 -10.26 12.13 12.59
N ASP A 47 -9.68 12.81 13.59
CA ASP A 47 -8.60 12.20 14.36
C ASP A 47 -9.01 10.86 14.98
N LYS A 48 -10.25 10.81 15.48
CA LYS A 48 -10.77 9.58 16.08
C LYS A 48 -10.86 8.46 15.07
N ASP A 49 -11.42 8.74 13.89
CA ASP A 49 -11.59 7.74 12.85
C ASP A 49 -10.25 7.33 12.25
N TYR A 50 -9.31 8.27 12.15
CA TYR A 50 -7.97 7.97 11.66
C TYR A 50 -7.28 6.97 12.59
N LYS A 51 -7.31 7.22 13.90
CA LYS A 51 -6.69 6.32 14.86
C LYS A 51 -7.32 4.92 14.80
N LYS A 52 -8.64 4.89 14.65
CA LYS A 52 -9.36 3.62 14.53
C LYS A 52 -8.95 2.87 13.27
N MET A 53 -8.81 3.58 12.16
CA MET A 53 -8.41 2.98 10.88
C MET A 53 -6.99 2.41 10.97
N VAL A 54 -6.07 3.18 11.54
CA VAL A 54 -4.69 2.72 11.69
C VAL A 54 -4.64 1.47 12.56
N LYS A 55 -5.36 1.47 13.67
CA LYS A 55 -5.41 0.32 14.56
C LYS A 55 -5.96 -0.93 13.84
N THR A 56 -7.07 -0.76 13.13
CA THR A 56 -7.68 -1.86 12.39
C THR A 56 -6.72 -2.41 11.35
N THR A 57 -6.04 -1.51 10.63
CA THR A 57 -5.08 -1.92 9.61
C THR A 57 -3.94 -2.74 10.21
N LEU A 58 -3.40 -2.29 11.33
CA LEU A 58 -2.30 -3.01 11.99
C LEU A 58 -2.72 -4.35 12.54
N GLU A 59 -3.98 -4.50 12.91
CA GLU A 59 -4.49 -5.75 13.46
C GLU A 59 -5.01 -6.70 12.39
N THR A 60 -5.11 -6.24 11.15
CA THR A 60 -5.59 -7.08 10.06
C THR A 60 -4.50 -8.04 9.63
N GLU A 61 -4.83 -9.31 9.59
CA GLU A 61 -3.90 -10.33 9.13
C GLU A 61 -3.68 -10.15 7.63
N THR A 62 -2.41 -10.20 7.23
CA THR A 62 -2.03 -9.96 5.84
C THR A 62 -1.19 -11.13 5.34
N THR A 63 -1.58 -11.66 4.19
CA THR A 63 -0.83 -12.72 3.54
C THR A 63 0.23 -12.10 2.63
N PRO A 64 1.49 -12.49 2.78
CA PRO A 64 2.53 -11.92 1.91
C PRO A 64 2.39 -12.40 0.47
N PHE A 65 2.91 -11.61 -0.46
CA PHE A 65 3.00 -12.02 -1.84
C PHE A 65 4.06 -13.11 -2.01
N HIS A 66 3.82 -13.97 -2.98
CA HIS A 66 4.85 -14.91 -3.40
C HIS A 66 5.71 -14.23 -4.47
N LEU A 67 6.59 -13.36 -3.99
CA LEU A 67 7.49 -12.64 -4.87
C LEU A 67 8.75 -13.47 -5.01
N LYS A 68 8.88 -14.09 -6.13
CA LYS A 68 10.03 -14.95 -6.37
C LYS A 68 11.31 -14.15 -6.37
N GLU A 69 12.40 -14.80 -6.70
CA GLU A 69 13.72 -14.19 -6.71
C GLU A 69 13.88 -13.08 -7.74
N THR A 70 12.82 -12.76 -8.45
CA THR A 70 12.84 -11.60 -9.33
C THR A 70 12.97 -10.30 -8.56
N LEU A 71 12.70 -10.35 -7.26
CA LEU A 71 12.75 -9.17 -6.41
C LEU A 71 13.82 -9.35 -5.34
N HIS A 72 14.98 -9.00 -5.67
CA HIS A 72 16.06 -9.02 -4.68
C HIS A 72 16.51 -7.66 -4.33
#